data_69400c2a370bb30c049c90bf7d44e1ca
#
_entry.id   69400c2a370bb30c049c90bf7d44e1ca
#
_cell.length_a   1.000
_cell.length_b   1.000
_cell.length_c   1.000
_cell.angle_alpha   90.00
_cell.angle_beta   90.00
_cell.angle_gamma   90.00
#
_symmetry.space_group_name_H-M   'P 1'
#
loop_
_entity.id
_entity.type
_entity.pdbx_description
1 polymer ?
#
loop_
_entity_poly.entity_id
_entity_poly.type
_entity_poly.pdbx_seq_one_letter_code
_entity_poly.pdbx_strand_id
1 'polypeptide(L)'
;MNILGSYDTSGEKHNTKFLGFQHKYRQTVLILSTQQCASYCRFCFRKRLVGISKKEIFTNLEKAVDYIKDHPEVNNVLISGGDPLVLSNRVLKNFLEKFSSLPQLDFIRFGTKVPVYHPERIAQDEELLQILKQYNRKKQIYFVLQIDHPNEISPELIEAAGKLKQCGIILNNQTVLLKGVNDNPEVMAKLQNQITSIGINPYYVFQCRPV
;
A
#
# COMPACT_ATOMS: atom_id res chain seq x y z
N MET A 1 -5.44 28.29 -16.48
CA MET A 1 -5.86 26.99 -17.03
C MET A 1 -6.69 26.30 -15.95
N ASN A 2 -8.01 26.29 -16.06
CA ASN A 2 -8.88 25.64 -15.10
C ASN A 2 -8.69 24.12 -15.21
N ILE A 3 -7.93 23.56 -14.29
CA ILE A 3 -7.89 22.11 -14.12
C ILE A 3 -9.18 21.76 -13.39
N LEU A 4 -10.20 21.41 -14.16
CA LEU A 4 -11.45 20.83 -13.68
C LEU A 4 -11.18 19.40 -13.18
N GLY A 5 -10.34 19.25 -12.15
CA GLY A 5 -10.09 17.99 -11.47
C GLY A 5 -10.79 17.98 -10.12
N SER A 6 -11.59 16.97 -9.87
CA SER A 6 -12.03 16.69 -8.50
C SER A 6 -10.83 16.28 -7.66
N TYR A 7 -10.68 16.82 -6.46
CA TYR A 7 -9.67 16.34 -5.49
C TYR A 7 -9.88 14.86 -5.10
N ASP A 8 -11.06 14.32 -5.36
CA ASP A 8 -11.38 12.89 -5.23
C ASP A 8 -11.36 12.18 -6.58
N THR A 9 -10.19 12.12 -7.20
CA THR A 9 -10.00 11.53 -8.55
C THR A 9 -10.33 10.04 -8.63
N SER A 10 -10.48 9.36 -7.49
CA SER A 10 -10.78 7.93 -7.41
C SER A 10 -12.23 7.64 -7.05
N GLY A 11 -13.03 8.66 -6.72
CA GLY A 11 -14.41 8.51 -6.24
C GLY A 11 -14.45 7.79 -4.87
N GLU A 12 -13.45 8.03 -4.03
CA GLU A 12 -13.33 7.34 -2.73
C GLU A 12 -14.48 7.67 -1.79
N LYS A 13 -14.98 8.92 -1.84
CA LYS A 13 -16.10 9.37 -0.99
C LYS A 13 -17.38 8.57 -1.23
N HIS A 14 -17.69 8.27 -2.49
CA HIS A 14 -18.88 7.47 -2.84
C HIS A 14 -18.81 6.02 -2.38
N ASN A 15 -17.59 5.51 -2.16
CA ASN A 15 -17.35 4.14 -1.75
C ASN A 15 -17.07 4.01 -0.24
N THR A 16 -17.07 5.13 0.50
CA THR A 16 -16.85 5.17 1.94
C THR A 16 -18.09 4.69 2.68
N LYS A 17 -17.96 3.63 3.46
CA LYS A 17 -19.02 3.05 4.29
C LYS A 17 -19.07 3.69 5.67
N PHE A 18 -17.90 3.97 6.22
CA PHE A 18 -17.69 4.75 7.44
C PHE A 18 -16.28 5.32 7.43
N LEU A 19 -15.93 6.12 8.41
CA LEU A 19 -14.71 6.89 8.46
C LEU A 19 -13.47 6.03 8.17
N GLY A 20 -12.77 6.38 7.07
CA GLY A 20 -11.55 5.72 6.62
C GLY A 20 -11.70 4.28 6.13
N PHE A 21 -12.94 3.81 5.96
CA PHE A 21 -13.23 2.46 5.47
C PHE A 21 -14.04 2.52 4.18
N GLN A 22 -13.53 1.90 3.12
CA GLN A 22 -14.12 1.94 1.78
C GLN A 22 -14.36 0.53 1.26
N HIS A 23 -15.48 0.36 0.53
CA HIS A 23 -15.83 -0.87 -0.16
C HIS A 23 -16.28 -0.53 -1.58
N LYS A 24 -15.32 -0.49 -2.51
CA LYS A 24 -15.53 -0.16 -3.92
C LYS A 24 -15.69 -1.41 -4.79
N TYR A 25 -14.85 -2.39 -4.56
CA TYR A 25 -14.81 -3.63 -5.31
C TYR A 25 -15.39 -4.76 -4.46
N ARG A 26 -16.26 -5.57 -5.02
CA ARG A 26 -16.99 -6.61 -4.32
C ARG A 26 -16.15 -7.43 -3.33
N GLN A 27 -14.93 -7.77 -3.69
CA GLN A 27 -14.06 -8.65 -2.90
C GLN A 27 -13.06 -7.90 -2.02
N THR A 28 -12.96 -6.57 -2.16
CA THR A 28 -11.88 -5.79 -1.53
C THR A 28 -12.42 -4.64 -0.71
N VAL A 29 -12.05 -4.61 0.56
CA VAL A 29 -12.17 -3.41 1.38
C VAL A 29 -10.84 -2.67 1.50
N LEU A 30 -10.90 -1.35 1.63
CA LEU A 30 -9.73 -0.49 1.78
C LEU A 30 -9.81 0.29 3.08
N ILE A 31 -8.68 0.39 3.77
CA ILE A 31 -8.54 1.14 5.01
C ILE A 31 -7.55 2.29 4.80
N LEU A 32 -8.00 3.51 5.09
CA LEU A 32 -7.16 4.69 5.15
C LEU A 32 -6.57 4.78 6.57
N SER A 33 -5.48 4.10 6.81
CA SER A 33 -4.93 3.86 8.15
C SER A 33 -4.21 5.07 8.75
N THR A 34 -3.71 5.98 7.91
CA THR A 34 -2.99 7.20 8.32
C THR A 34 -2.99 8.24 7.21
N GLN A 35 -2.81 9.52 7.55
CA GLN A 35 -2.52 10.58 6.60
C GLN A 35 -1.00 10.84 6.44
N GLN A 36 -0.16 10.20 7.23
CA GLN A 36 1.28 10.38 7.19
C GLN A 36 1.92 9.51 6.10
N CYS A 37 2.99 10.01 5.50
CA CYS A 37 3.88 9.30 4.60
C CYS A 37 5.34 9.55 4.96
N ALA A 38 6.23 8.64 4.60
CA ALA A 38 7.67 8.86 4.64
C ALA A 38 8.11 9.85 3.54
N SER A 39 7.35 9.93 2.44
CA SER A 39 7.59 10.86 1.32
C SER A 39 6.26 11.33 0.72
N TYR A 40 6.20 12.60 0.34
CA TYR A 40 5.01 13.22 -0.25
C TYR A 40 5.15 13.33 -1.77
N CYS A 41 4.63 12.33 -2.49
CA CYS A 41 4.69 12.27 -3.95
C CYS A 41 3.90 13.43 -4.59
N ARG A 42 4.50 14.15 -5.55
CA ARG A 42 3.83 15.24 -6.27
C ARG A 42 2.63 14.78 -7.10
N PHE A 43 2.59 13.53 -7.51
CA PHE A 43 1.52 12.89 -8.28
C PHE A 43 0.54 12.08 -7.41
N CYS A 44 0.58 12.24 -6.08
CA CYS A 44 -0.29 11.49 -5.17
C CYS A 44 -1.77 11.81 -5.43
N PHE A 45 -2.56 10.80 -5.78
CA PHE A 45 -4.00 10.97 -6.03
C PHE A 45 -4.81 11.22 -4.74
N ARG A 46 -4.18 11.07 -3.57
CA ARG A 46 -4.76 11.39 -2.26
C ARG A 46 -4.22 12.69 -1.66
N LYS A 47 -3.80 13.65 -2.48
CA LYS A 47 -3.31 14.97 -1.99
C LYS A 47 -4.28 15.68 -1.04
N ARG A 48 -5.60 15.46 -1.21
CA ARG A 48 -6.62 16.00 -0.31
C ARG A 48 -6.50 15.50 1.14
N LEU A 49 -5.85 14.37 1.34
CA LEU A 49 -5.75 13.66 2.61
C LEU A 49 -4.33 13.69 3.17
N VAL A 50 -3.36 13.31 2.33
CA VAL A 50 -2.00 13.01 2.76
C VAL A 50 -1.29 14.29 3.23
N GLY A 51 -0.81 14.27 4.47
CA GLY A 51 -0.13 15.40 5.12
C GLY A 51 -1.05 16.54 5.58
N ILE A 52 -2.36 16.49 5.31
CA ILE A 52 -3.27 17.62 5.53
C ILE A 52 -4.31 17.35 6.62
N SER A 53 -5.03 16.22 6.55
CA SER A 53 -6.23 16.05 7.34
C SER A 53 -6.39 14.64 7.92
N LYS A 54 -6.80 14.57 9.20
CA LYS A 54 -7.21 13.34 9.87
C LYS A 54 -8.70 13.00 9.66
N LYS A 55 -9.46 13.86 9.00
CA LYS A 55 -10.93 13.75 8.88
C LYS A 55 -11.41 12.51 8.11
N GLU A 56 -10.54 11.86 7.36
CA GLU A 56 -10.87 10.66 6.58
C GLU A 56 -10.12 9.42 7.10
N ILE A 57 -9.42 9.52 8.25
CA ILE A 57 -8.59 8.43 8.77
C ILE A 57 -9.43 7.45 9.58
N PHE A 58 -9.17 6.20 9.33
CA PHE A 58 -9.79 5.06 9.99
C PHE A 58 -9.47 5.01 11.50
N THR A 59 -10.49 4.75 12.31
CA THR A 59 -10.34 4.75 13.77
C THR A 59 -11.00 3.55 14.47
N ASN A 60 -11.88 2.80 13.80
CA ASN A 60 -12.68 1.77 14.45
C ASN A 60 -12.47 0.38 13.84
N LEU A 61 -11.48 -0.35 14.37
CA LEU A 61 -11.08 -1.67 13.87
C LEU A 61 -12.17 -2.73 14.11
N GLU A 62 -12.86 -2.69 15.24
CA GLU A 62 -13.94 -3.64 15.55
C GLU A 62 -15.09 -3.49 14.54
N LYS A 63 -15.49 -2.25 14.24
CA LYS A 63 -16.51 -2.00 13.21
C LYS A 63 -16.09 -2.52 11.83
N ALA A 64 -14.81 -2.45 11.48
CA ALA A 64 -14.32 -3.02 10.23
C ALA A 64 -14.38 -4.55 10.22
N VAL A 65 -14.03 -5.18 11.34
CA VAL A 65 -14.13 -6.63 11.51
C VAL A 65 -15.58 -7.09 11.37
N ASP A 66 -16.51 -6.43 12.06
CA ASP A 66 -17.94 -6.77 12.00
C ASP A 66 -18.49 -6.57 10.58
N TYR A 67 -18.16 -5.43 9.94
CA TYR A 67 -18.54 -5.20 8.55
C TYR A 67 -18.06 -6.32 7.61
N ILE A 68 -16.80 -6.75 7.75
CA ILE A 68 -16.25 -7.82 6.92
C ILE A 68 -16.98 -9.13 7.18
N LYS A 69 -17.31 -9.48 8.45
CA LYS A 69 -18.10 -10.69 8.78
C LYS A 69 -19.46 -10.70 8.13
N ASP A 70 -20.13 -9.54 8.05
CA ASP A 70 -21.44 -9.37 7.43
C ASP A 70 -21.40 -9.37 5.89
N HIS A 71 -20.19 -9.34 5.30
CA HIS A 71 -19.96 -9.30 3.85
C HIS A 71 -19.08 -10.47 3.42
N PRO A 72 -19.66 -11.67 3.26
CA PRO A 72 -18.89 -12.90 2.94
C PRO A 72 -18.20 -12.85 1.57
N GLU A 73 -18.62 -11.95 0.69
CA GLU A 73 -17.96 -11.69 -0.59
C GLU A 73 -16.59 -11.01 -0.45
N VAL A 74 -16.30 -10.39 0.71
CA VAL A 74 -15.01 -9.74 0.96
C VAL A 74 -13.98 -10.80 1.34
N ASN A 75 -13.01 -10.98 0.48
CA ASN A 75 -11.94 -11.96 0.70
C ASN A 75 -10.55 -11.33 0.90
N ASN A 76 -10.43 -10.00 0.82
CA ASN A 76 -9.15 -9.36 1.10
C ASN A 76 -9.31 -7.91 1.60
N VAL A 77 -8.33 -7.46 2.35
CA VAL A 77 -8.22 -6.10 2.85
C VAL A 77 -6.96 -5.43 2.29
N LEU A 78 -7.09 -4.17 1.85
CA LEU A 78 -5.99 -3.30 1.48
C LEU A 78 -5.81 -2.21 2.54
N ILE A 79 -4.72 -2.26 3.27
CA ILE A 79 -4.33 -1.24 4.24
C ILE A 79 -3.46 -0.21 3.51
N SER A 80 -3.90 1.05 3.52
CA SER A 80 -3.29 2.15 2.78
C SER A 80 -3.56 3.48 3.50
N GLY A 81 -3.77 4.58 2.77
CA GLY A 81 -4.01 5.92 3.32
C GLY A 81 -2.96 6.88 2.81
N GLY A 82 -2.14 7.44 3.71
CA GLY A 82 -0.79 7.89 3.42
C GLY A 82 0.08 6.67 3.17
N ASP A 83 0.97 6.34 4.09
CA ASP A 83 1.71 5.07 4.00
C ASP A 83 1.57 4.29 5.32
N PRO A 84 0.96 3.09 5.30
CA PRO A 84 0.70 2.34 6.52
C PRO A 84 1.97 1.91 7.26
N LEU A 85 3.12 1.78 6.60
CA LEU A 85 4.34 1.33 7.26
C LEU A 85 5.03 2.43 8.10
N VAL A 86 4.54 3.68 8.08
CA VAL A 86 4.97 4.71 9.05
C VAL A 86 4.28 4.55 10.41
N LEU A 87 3.28 3.70 10.51
CA LEU A 87 2.63 3.37 11.77
C LEU A 87 3.54 2.55 12.68
N SER A 88 3.31 2.63 13.99
CA SER A 88 4.05 1.81 14.96
C SER A 88 3.77 0.31 14.79
N ASN A 89 4.73 -0.52 15.17
CA ASN A 89 4.63 -1.98 15.14
C ASN A 89 3.40 -2.48 15.89
N ARG A 90 3.06 -1.84 17.01
CA ARG A 90 1.85 -2.15 17.78
C ARG A 90 0.58 -1.98 16.95
N VAL A 91 0.46 -0.91 16.17
CA VAL A 91 -0.73 -0.65 15.35
C VAL A 91 -0.77 -1.63 14.18
N LEU A 92 0.36 -1.87 13.50
CA LEU A 92 0.44 -2.85 12.41
C LEU A 92 0.10 -4.26 12.90
N LYS A 93 0.63 -4.66 14.06
CA LYS A 93 0.31 -5.94 14.70
C LYS A 93 -1.18 -6.09 14.96
N ASN A 94 -1.83 -5.04 15.49
CA ASN A 94 -3.28 -5.08 15.78
C ASN A 94 -4.10 -5.28 14.50
N PHE A 95 -3.79 -4.59 13.39
CA PHE A 95 -4.43 -4.85 12.10
C PHE A 95 -4.24 -6.31 11.65
N LEU A 96 -3.00 -6.79 11.68
CA LEU A 96 -2.68 -8.14 11.26
C LEU A 96 -3.36 -9.20 12.13
N GLU A 97 -3.40 -9.00 13.45
CA GLU A 97 -4.07 -9.90 14.38
C GLU A 97 -5.56 -10.04 14.08
N LYS A 98 -6.26 -8.91 13.96
CA LYS A 98 -7.70 -8.89 13.71
C LYS A 98 -8.06 -9.44 12.33
N PHE A 99 -7.37 -9.01 11.27
CA PHE A 99 -7.71 -9.48 9.93
C PHE A 99 -7.26 -10.91 9.65
N SER A 100 -6.13 -11.36 10.20
CA SER A 100 -5.72 -12.75 10.02
C SER A 100 -6.62 -13.76 10.74
N SER A 101 -7.42 -13.33 11.71
CA SER A 101 -8.39 -14.18 12.41
C SER A 101 -9.70 -14.39 11.63
N LEU A 102 -9.96 -13.58 10.58
CA LEU A 102 -11.18 -13.69 9.79
C LEU A 102 -11.06 -14.82 8.76
N PRO A 103 -11.89 -15.87 8.85
CA PRO A 103 -11.75 -17.05 7.99
C PRO A 103 -11.98 -16.73 6.51
N GLN A 104 -12.89 -15.82 6.17
CA GLN A 104 -13.22 -15.45 4.80
C GLN A 104 -12.14 -14.61 4.10
N LEU A 105 -11.21 -14.02 4.81
CA LEU A 105 -10.11 -13.33 4.16
C LEU A 105 -9.05 -14.34 3.68
N ASP A 106 -8.70 -14.28 2.41
CA ASP A 106 -7.64 -15.09 1.81
C ASP A 106 -6.27 -14.45 2.04
N PHE A 107 -6.20 -13.10 1.95
CA PHE A 107 -4.94 -12.37 2.06
C PHE A 107 -5.10 -10.94 2.55
N ILE A 108 -3.99 -10.34 3.00
CA ILE A 108 -3.89 -8.96 3.47
C ILE A 108 -2.89 -8.21 2.59
N ARG A 109 -3.22 -6.99 2.17
CA ARG A 109 -2.34 -6.15 1.36
C ARG A 109 -1.98 -4.85 2.07
N PHE A 110 -0.74 -4.42 1.91
CA PHE A 110 -0.27 -3.09 2.30
C PHE A 110 0.15 -2.32 1.04
N GLY A 111 -0.44 -1.14 0.82
CA GLY A 111 0.02 -0.22 -0.21
C GLY A 111 1.04 0.72 0.38
N THR A 112 2.32 0.62 -0.01
CA THR A 112 3.43 1.32 0.63
C THR A 112 4.51 1.74 -0.35
N LYS A 113 5.18 2.86 -0.06
CA LYS A 113 6.42 3.29 -0.72
C LYS A 113 7.60 3.39 0.30
N VAL A 114 7.37 3.00 1.55
CA VAL A 114 8.41 3.00 2.60
C VAL A 114 9.68 2.24 2.20
N PRO A 115 9.63 1.06 1.56
CA PRO A 115 10.86 0.38 1.14
C PRO A 115 11.73 1.19 0.19
N VAL A 116 11.15 2.16 -0.53
CA VAL A 116 11.85 3.04 -1.48
C VAL A 116 12.47 4.25 -0.79
N TYR A 117 11.73 4.93 0.10
CA TYR A 117 12.14 6.20 0.69
C TYR A 117 12.68 6.11 2.12
N HIS A 118 12.41 5.01 2.80
CA HIS A 118 12.85 4.76 4.16
C HIS A 118 13.08 3.25 4.36
N PRO A 119 14.00 2.65 3.56
CA PRO A 119 14.25 1.22 3.59
C PRO A 119 14.72 0.72 4.97
N GLU A 120 15.34 1.56 5.78
CA GLU A 120 15.79 1.24 7.14
C GLU A 120 14.64 0.83 8.05
N ARG A 121 13.44 1.37 7.81
CA ARG A 121 12.20 0.99 8.51
C ARG A 121 11.90 -0.51 8.36
N ILE A 122 12.39 -1.12 7.30
CA ILE A 122 12.28 -2.56 7.05
C ILE A 122 13.58 -3.26 7.43
N ALA A 123 14.71 -2.74 6.92
CA ALA A 123 15.99 -3.44 7.02
C ALA A 123 16.52 -3.50 8.44
N GLN A 124 16.18 -2.55 9.32
CA GLN A 124 16.71 -2.46 10.69
C GLN A 124 15.69 -2.75 11.78
N ASP A 125 14.43 -2.98 11.44
CA ASP A 125 13.37 -3.24 12.42
C ASP A 125 13.03 -4.74 12.51
N GLU A 126 13.80 -5.44 13.33
CA GLU A 126 13.62 -6.88 13.57
C GLU A 126 12.25 -7.22 14.16
N GLU A 127 11.68 -6.34 15.01
CA GLU A 127 10.33 -6.55 15.55
C GLU A 127 9.29 -6.55 14.44
N LEU A 128 9.36 -5.59 13.51
CA LEU A 128 8.46 -5.54 12.35
C LEU A 128 8.58 -6.82 11.50
N LEU A 129 9.81 -7.25 11.22
CA LEU A 129 10.06 -8.47 10.42
C LEU A 129 9.49 -9.72 11.10
N GLN A 130 9.64 -9.82 12.42
CA GLN A 130 9.05 -10.93 13.19
C GLN A 130 7.52 -10.91 13.14
N ILE A 131 6.90 -9.74 13.31
CA ILE A 131 5.45 -9.57 13.19
C ILE A 131 4.98 -10.00 11.80
N LEU A 132 5.59 -9.49 10.75
CA LEU A 132 5.24 -9.83 9.36
C LEU A 132 5.37 -11.34 9.12
N LYS A 133 6.48 -11.95 9.51
CA LYS A 133 6.71 -13.39 9.38
C LYS A 133 5.68 -14.23 10.15
N GLN A 134 5.34 -13.82 11.37
CA GLN A 134 4.36 -14.51 12.20
C GLN A 134 2.98 -14.52 11.54
N TYR A 135 2.49 -13.35 11.09
CA TYR A 135 1.14 -13.23 10.54
C TYR A 135 1.04 -13.70 9.10
N ASN A 136 2.13 -13.65 8.33
CA ASN A 136 2.16 -14.22 7.00
C ASN A 136 1.94 -15.75 6.98
N ARG A 137 2.25 -16.45 8.07
CA ARG A 137 1.93 -17.88 8.24
C ARG A 137 0.43 -18.15 8.43
N LYS A 138 -0.33 -17.14 8.88
CA LYS A 138 -1.78 -17.25 9.09
C LYS A 138 -2.55 -16.86 7.84
N LYS A 139 -2.15 -15.76 7.20
CA LYS A 139 -2.73 -15.21 5.97
C LYS A 139 -1.63 -14.62 5.11
N GLN A 140 -1.62 -14.94 3.83
CA GLN A 140 -0.64 -14.36 2.90
C GLN A 140 -0.68 -12.83 2.94
N ILE A 141 0.47 -12.23 3.11
CA ILE A 141 0.63 -10.79 3.09
C ILE A 141 1.30 -10.38 1.78
N TYR A 142 0.72 -9.36 1.14
CA TYR A 142 1.26 -8.72 -0.06
C TYR A 142 1.65 -7.28 0.23
N PHE A 143 2.82 -6.88 -0.20
CA PHE A 143 3.16 -5.47 -0.28
C PHE A 143 3.01 -5.00 -1.72
N VAL A 144 2.16 -4.00 -1.93
CA VAL A 144 1.99 -3.31 -3.20
C VAL A 144 2.84 -2.06 -3.14
N LEU A 145 4.04 -2.19 -3.71
CA LEU A 145 5.04 -1.14 -3.75
C LEU A 145 4.73 -0.12 -4.84
N GLN A 146 5.36 1.02 -4.78
CA GLN A 146 5.33 2.01 -5.85
C GLN A 146 6.75 2.42 -6.20
N ILE A 147 7.28 1.84 -7.27
CA ILE A 147 8.57 2.16 -7.85
C ILE A 147 8.29 2.66 -9.26
N ASP A 148 8.67 3.89 -9.55
CA ASP A 148 8.28 4.58 -10.78
C ASP A 148 9.47 4.78 -11.74
N HIS A 149 10.72 4.68 -11.25
CA HIS A 149 11.92 4.89 -12.05
C HIS A 149 13.06 3.95 -11.62
N PRO A 150 13.96 3.52 -12.55
CA PRO A 150 15.13 2.70 -12.22
C PRO A 150 16.03 3.28 -11.13
N ASN A 151 16.14 4.60 -11.05
CA ASN A 151 16.97 5.28 -10.04
C ASN A 151 16.43 5.18 -8.60
N GLU A 152 15.20 4.70 -8.42
CA GLU A 152 14.64 4.41 -7.09
C GLU A 152 15.12 3.05 -6.55
N ILE A 153 15.78 2.25 -7.38
CA ILE A 153 16.28 0.91 -6.99
C ILE A 153 17.68 1.06 -6.40
N SER A 154 17.72 1.37 -5.12
CA SER A 154 18.96 1.49 -4.36
C SER A 154 19.39 0.14 -3.74
N PRO A 155 20.66 0.01 -3.31
CA PRO A 155 21.11 -1.16 -2.53
C PRO A 155 20.27 -1.41 -1.28
N GLU A 156 19.83 -0.36 -0.61
CA GLU A 156 19.02 -0.42 0.61
C GLU A 156 17.61 -0.92 0.33
N LEU A 157 17.01 -0.51 -0.80
CA LEU A 157 15.73 -1.10 -1.26
C LEU A 157 15.90 -2.60 -1.54
N ILE A 158 16.99 -3.00 -2.19
CA ILE A 158 17.27 -4.41 -2.50
C ILE A 158 17.38 -5.23 -1.20
N GLU A 159 18.08 -4.71 -0.20
CA GLU A 159 18.18 -5.34 1.11
C GLU A 159 16.81 -5.46 1.78
N ALA A 160 16.05 -4.37 1.86
CA ALA A 160 14.71 -4.36 2.44
C ALA A 160 13.76 -5.35 1.74
N ALA A 161 13.78 -5.39 0.41
CA ALA A 161 13.01 -6.35 -0.38
C ALA A 161 13.44 -7.79 -0.09
N GLY A 162 14.75 -8.04 0.07
CA GLY A 162 15.30 -9.33 0.45
C GLY A 162 14.76 -9.80 1.81
N LYS A 163 14.77 -8.96 2.82
CA LYS A 163 14.26 -9.26 4.16
C LYS A 163 12.75 -9.51 4.17
N LEU A 164 11.98 -8.72 3.42
CA LEU A 164 10.53 -8.94 3.25
C LEU A 164 10.24 -10.31 2.61
N LYS A 165 10.98 -10.69 1.57
CA LYS A 165 10.86 -12.02 0.93
C LYS A 165 11.21 -13.15 1.88
N GLN A 166 12.22 -12.99 2.74
CA GLN A 166 12.57 -13.98 3.78
C GLN A 166 11.44 -14.14 4.83
N CYS A 167 10.60 -13.12 5.01
CA CYS A 167 9.37 -13.22 5.80
C CYS A 167 8.22 -13.91 5.05
N GLY A 168 8.40 -14.26 3.76
CA GLY A 168 7.38 -14.85 2.90
C GLY A 168 6.42 -13.83 2.30
N ILE A 169 6.72 -12.52 2.39
CA ILE A 169 5.90 -11.46 1.83
C ILE A 169 6.02 -11.45 0.31
N ILE A 170 4.89 -11.40 -0.39
CA ILE A 170 4.87 -11.24 -1.85
C ILE A 170 4.93 -9.75 -2.18
N LEU A 171 5.90 -9.39 -3.03
CA LEU A 171 6.14 -8.01 -3.45
C LEU A 171 5.59 -7.80 -4.85
N ASN A 172 4.65 -6.89 -4.97
CA ASN A 172 4.07 -6.43 -6.23
C ASN A 172 4.37 -4.95 -6.43
N ASN A 173 4.67 -4.53 -7.65
CA ASN A 173 4.88 -3.13 -7.96
C ASN A 173 3.76 -2.55 -8.82
N GLN A 174 3.28 -1.37 -8.44
CA GLN A 174 2.44 -0.52 -9.27
C GLN A 174 3.24 0.73 -9.66
N THR A 175 3.37 0.94 -10.97
CA THR A 175 4.07 2.10 -11.53
C THR A 175 3.05 3.13 -12.02
N VAL A 176 3.31 4.41 -11.80
CA VAL A 176 2.53 5.50 -12.41
C VAL A 176 3.33 6.10 -13.56
N LEU A 177 2.70 6.21 -14.75
CA LEU A 177 3.30 6.89 -15.89
C LEU A 177 3.37 8.40 -15.63
N LEU A 178 4.58 8.94 -15.66
CA LEU A 178 4.89 10.33 -15.35
C LEU A 178 5.63 10.96 -16.54
N LYS A 179 5.01 11.98 -17.15
CA LYS A 179 5.58 12.70 -18.29
C LYS A 179 6.95 13.28 -17.94
N GLY A 180 7.93 13.00 -18.80
CA GLY A 180 9.32 13.46 -18.65
C GLY A 180 10.12 12.73 -17.56
N VAL A 181 9.57 11.64 -16.98
CA VAL A 181 10.24 10.81 -15.97
C VAL A 181 10.41 9.38 -16.46
N ASN A 182 9.30 8.70 -16.72
CA ASN A 182 9.29 7.28 -17.11
C ASN A 182 8.37 6.98 -18.32
N ASP A 183 7.97 7.99 -19.05
CA ASP A 183 7.15 7.88 -20.26
C ASP A 183 7.97 7.47 -21.52
N ASN A 184 9.20 7.05 -21.34
CA ASN A 184 10.08 6.46 -22.34
C ASN A 184 10.04 4.93 -22.25
N PRO A 185 9.80 4.18 -23.35
CA PRO A 185 9.76 2.72 -23.34
C PRO A 185 11.03 2.05 -22.82
N GLU A 186 12.21 2.62 -23.08
CA GLU A 186 13.48 2.07 -22.60
C GLU A 186 13.62 2.19 -21.07
N VAL A 187 13.20 3.33 -20.50
CA VAL A 187 13.17 3.54 -19.05
C VAL A 187 12.21 2.55 -18.40
N MET A 188 11.03 2.37 -18.98
CA MET A 188 10.05 1.42 -18.49
C MET A 188 10.53 -0.03 -18.58
N ALA A 189 11.13 -0.43 -19.72
CA ALA A 189 11.69 -1.76 -19.87
C ALA A 189 12.80 -2.02 -18.84
N LYS A 190 13.70 -1.05 -18.66
CA LYS A 190 14.76 -1.13 -17.65
C LYS A 190 14.17 -1.28 -16.23
N LEU A 191 13.18 -0.46 -15.89
CA LEU A 191 12.51 -0.54 -14.57
C LEU A 191 11.91 -1.93 -14.36
N GLN A 192 11.09 -2.42 -15.31
CA GLN A 192 10.40 -3.71 -15.15
C GLN A 192 11.41 -4.87 -15.02
N ASN A 193 12.48 -4.85 -15.81
CA ASN A 193 13.54 -5.87 -15.72
C ASN A 193 14.26 -5.82 -14.36
N GLN A 194 14.60 -4.63 -13.88
CA GLN A 194 15.30 -4.48 -12.60
C GLN A 194 14.44 -4.90 -11.40
N ILE A 195 13.16 -4.50 -11.32
CA ILE A 195 12.28 -4.92 -10.22
C ILE A 195 12.06 -6.44 -10.24
N THR A 196 11.92 -7.03 -11.44
CA THR A 196 11.78 -8.48 -11.59
C THR A 196 13.03 -9.22 -11.11
N SER A 197 14.24 -8.73 -11.48
CA SER A 197 15.50 -9.35 -11.10
C SER A 197 15.73 -9.41 -9.57
N ILE A 198 15.14 -8.47 -8.83
CA ILE A 198 15.20 -8.46 -7.35
C ILE A 198 14.01 -9.13 -6.68
N GLY A 199 13.11 -9.76 -7.48
CA GLY A 199 11.97 -10.54 -7.01
C GLY A 199 10.76 -9.69 -6.60
N ILE A 200 10.57 -8.55 -7.25
CA ILE A 200 9.37 -7.72 -7.16
C ILE A 200 8.57 -7.91 -8.44
N ASN A 201 7.31 -8.34 -8.34
CA ASN A 201 6.48 -8.62 -9.52
C ASN A 201 5.97 -7.31 -10.13
N PRO A 202 6.15 -7.05 -11.43
CA PRO A 202 5.39 -6.03 -12.15
C PRO A 202 3.89 -6.36 -12.07
N TYR A 203 3.09 -5.43 -11.54
CA TYR A 203 1.68 -5.72 -11.27
C TYR A 203 0.73 -4.81 -12.04
N TYR A 204 0.90 -3.48 -11.89
CA TYR A 204 0.11 -2.50 -12.62
C TYR A 204 0.97 -1.35 -13.15
N VAL A 205 0.56 -0.82 -14.30
CA VAL A 205 1.01 0.49 -14.81
C VAL A 205 -0.23 1.39 -14.89
N PHE A 206 -0.22 2.46 -14.11
CA PHE A 206 -1.32 3.42 -14.06
C PHE A 206 -0.99 4.69 -14.83
N GLN A 207 -1.96 5.22 -15.55
CA GLN A 207 -1.89 6.58 -16.03
C GLN A 207 -1.96 7.55 -14.83
N CYS A 208 -1.08 8.57 -14.82
CA CYS A 208 -1.12 9.61 -13.81
C CYS A 208 -2.49 10.33 -13.83
N ARG A 209 -3.10 10.46 -12.66
CA ARG A 209 -4.36 11.20 -12.54
C ARG A 209 -4.08 12.69 -12.46
N PRO A 210 -4.98 13.54 -12.96
CA PRO A 210 -4.90 14.99 -12.78
C PRO A 210 -5.15 15.32 -11.30
N VAL A 211 -4.08 15.76 -10.59
CA VAL A 211 -4.08 16.09 -9.17
C VAL A 211 -3.31 17.38 -8.89
#